data_31be9566e0bb0474d0363740047c450d
#
_entry.id   31be9566e0bb0474d0363740047c450d
#
_cell.length_a   1.000
_cell.length_b   1.000
_cell.length_c   1.000
_cell.angle_alpha   90.00
_cell.angle_beta   90.00
_cell.angle_gamma   90.00
#
_symmetry.space_group_name_H-M   'P 1'
#
loop_
_entity.id
_entity.type
_entity.pdbx_description
1 polymer ?
#
loop_
_entity_poly.entity_id
_entity_poly.type
_entity_poly.pdbx_seq_one_letter_code
_entity_poly.pdbx_strand_id
1 'polypeptide(L)'
;MDFMECTFDIKVWIKTFEERLVENFGSRLVFLGLQGSYGRGESTPESDIDVVVILDAVSFDDLKVYRSMIDSMECHERICGFVSGVDELHNWEKSDLLSLVLDTVPIIGSLDNLRKLISEEDIRRAVLTGACNLYHACSHNFLHARSYESLVALYKMARFTVRLKHLHSTGIYVPSMAGLEETVASYDRNILEIAKNIKVCDDTESFEHFSSVLMEWASDVIKTV
;
A
#
# COMPACT_ATOMS: atom_id res chain seq x y z
N MET A 1 20.39 -35.39 -4.09
CA MET A 1 18.95 -35.08 -3.94
C MET A 1 18.85 -33.62 -4.33
N ASP A 2 18.47 -33.38 -5.59
CA ASP A 2 18.23 -32.01 -6.06
C ASP A 2 16.98 -31.52 -5.33
N PHE A 3 17.16 -30.53 -4.48
CA PHE A 3 16.05 -29.70 -4.04
C PHE A 3 15.59 -28.91 -5.26
N MET A 4 14.51 -29.35 -5.90
CA MET A 4 13.75 -28.47 -6.77
C MET A 4 13.30 -27.30 -5.89
N GLU A 5 13.97 -26.15 -6.02
CA GLU A 5 13.44 -24.88 -5.57
C GLU A 5 12.08 -24.73 -6.27
N CYS A 6 10.99 -24.93 -5.52
CA CYS A 6 9.66 -24.59 -6.00
C CYS A 6 9.65 -23.07 -6.16
N THR A 7 9.92 -22.60 -7.37
CA THR A 7 9.87 -21.17 -7.68
C THR A 7 8.42 -20.74 -7.57
N PHE A 8 8.11 -19.94 -6.52
CA PHE A 8 6.79 -19.36 -6.34
C PHE A 8 6.39 -18.53 -7.56
N ASP A 9 5.32 -18.94 -8.25
CA ASP A 9 4.74 -18.21 -9.38
C ASP A 9 3.41 -17.60 -8.96
N ILE A 10 3.39 -16.27 -8.84
CA ILE A 10 2.19 -15.52 -8.47
C ILE A 10 1.02 -15.76 -9.43
N LYS A 11 1.27 -16.02 -10.73
CA LYS A 11 0.21 -16.26 -11.70
C LYS A 11 -0.48 -17.59 -11.48
N VAL A 12 0.26 -18.61 -11.08
CA VAL A 12 -0.30 -19.92 -10.73
C VAL A 12 -1.02 -19.82 -9.40
N TRP A 13 -0.37 -19.18 -8.42
CA TRP A 13 -0.92 -19.02 -7.08
C TRP A 13 -2.24 -18.25 -7.08
N ILE A 14 -2.31 -17.10 -7.77
CA ILE A 14 -3.52 -16.27 -7.79
C ILE A 14 -4.69 -16.95 -8.48
N LYS A 15 -4.43 -17.82 -9.45
CA LYS A 15 -5.47 -18.64 -10.09
C LYS A 15 -6.06 -19.64 -9.11
N THR A 16 -5.22 -20.30 -8.32
CA THR A 16 -5.68 -21.21 -7.25
C THR A 16 -6.49 -20.44 -6.19
N PHE A 17 -6.03 -19.24 -5.83
CA PHE A 17 -6.74 -18.37 -4.90
C PHE A 17 -8.12 -17.94 -5.42
N GLU A 18 -8.21 -17.57 -6.70
CA GLU A 18 -9.46 -17.26 -7.40
C GLU A 18 -10.44 -18.46 -7.35
N GLU A 19 -9.97 -19.66 -7.72
CA GLU A 19 -10.77 -20.88 -7.70
C GLU A 19 -11.33 -21.15 -6.29
N ARG A 20 -10.50 -21.00 -5.25
CA ARG A 20 -10.94 -21.16 -3.85
C ARG A 20 -11.95 -20.11 -3.41
N LEU A 21 -11.79 -18.85 -3.84
CA LEU A 21 -12.77 -17.80 -3.57
C LEU A 21 -14.12 -18.11 -4.23
N VAL A 22 -14.11 -18.56 -5.48
CA VAL A 22 -15.33 -18.93 -6.20
C VAL A 22 -16.01 -20.16 -5.56
N GLU A 23 -15.24 -21.16 -5.13
CA GLU A 23 -15.78 -22.34 -4.39
C GLU A 23 -16.49 -21.93 -3.10
N ASN A 24 -15.96 -20.96 -2.34
CA ASN A 24 -16.50 -20.59 -1.04
C ASN A 24 -17.59 -19.51 -1.11
N PHE A 25 -17.48 -18.56 -2.04
CA PHE A 25 -18.36 -17.39 -2.09
C PHE A 25 -19.23 -17.31 -3.35
N GLY A 26 -18.87 -18.03 -4.41
CA GLY A 26 -19.67 -18.12 -5.64
C GLY A 26 -19.99 -16.75 -6.24
N SER A 27 -21.27 -16.52 -6.51
CA SER A 27 -21.75 -15.24 -7.09
C SER A 27 -21.67 -14.04 -6.15
N ARG A 28 -21.35 -14.24 -4.89
CA ARG A 28 -21.12 -13.17 -3.92
C ARG A 28 -19.76 -12.47 -4.10
N LEU A 29 -18.82 -13.11 -4.82
CA LEU A 29 -17.54 -12.51 -5.18
C LEU A 29 -17.76 -11.44 -6.24
N VAL A 30 -17.56 -10.17 -5.88
CA VAL A 30 -17.74 -9.01 -6.75
C VAL A 30 -16.42 -8.58 -7.38
N PHE A 31 -15.32 -8.68 -6.61
CA PHE A 31 -14.01 -8.22 -7.06
C PHE A 31 -12.88 -9.04 -6.43
N LEU A 32 -11.87 -9.30 -7.23
CA LEU A 32 -10.55 -9.78 -6.81
C LEU A 32 -9.47 -8.96 -7.51
N GLY A 33 -8.45 -8.54 -6.78
CA GLY A 33 -7.28 -7.89 -7.33
C GLY A 33 -6.01 -8.13 -6.53
N LEU A 34 -4.87 -7.84 -7.16
CA LEU A 34 -3.56 -7.80 -6.51
C LEU A 34 -3.14 -6.35 -6.27
N GLN A 35 -2.63 -6.09 -5.07
CA GLN A 35 -2.11 -4.79 -4.65
C GLN A 35 -0.61 -4.92 -4.30
N GLY A 36 -0.03 -3.84 -3.84
CA GLY A 36 1.33 -3.83 -3.31
C GLY A 36 2.39 -4.16 -4.36
N SER A 37 3.46 -4.82 -3.93
CA SER A 37 4.61 -5.12 -4.78
C SER A 37 4.26 -6.07 -5.93
N TYR A 38 3.40 -7.06 -5.69
CA TYR A 38 2.93 -7.97 -6.75
C TYR A 38 2.06 -7.26 -7.77
N GLY A 39 1.14 -6.39 -7.34
CA GLY A 39 0.32 -5.58 -8.24
C GLY A 39 1.15 -4.66 -9.13
N ARG A 40 2.24 -4.12 -8.61
CA ARG A 40 3.15 -3.23 -9.34
C ARG A 40 4.25 -3.95 -10.15
N GLY A 41 4.41 -5.28 -10.00
CA GLY A 41 5.50 -6.03 -10.62
C GLY A 41 6.88 -5.76 -9.99
N GLU A 42 6.92 -5.35 -8.72
CA GLU A 42 8.12 -4.98 -7.95
C GLU A 42 8.39 -5.98 -6.81
N SER A 43 7.75 -7.17 -6.83
CA SER A 43 7.84 -8.15 -5.75
C SER A 43 9.22 -8.81 -5.67
N THR A 44 9.61 -9.16 -4.45
CA THR A 44 10.77 -10.00 -4.12
C THR A 44 10.30 -11.33 -3.52
N PRO A 45 11.16 -12.33 -3.34
CA PRO A 45 10.79 -13.59 -2.69
C PRO A 45 10.21 -13.41 -1.28
N GLU A 46 10.56 -12.33 -0.59
CA GLU A 46 10.11 -12.03 0.78
C GLU A 46 8.86 -11.14 0.81
N SER A 47 8.34 -10.72 -0.35
CA SER A 47 7.17 -9.85 -0.41
C SER A 47 5.91 -10.54 0.06
N ASP A 48 5.08 -9.82 0.83
CA ASP A 48 3.72 -10.23 1.15
C ASP A 48 2.85 -10.24 -0.11
N ILE A 49 1.83 -11.09 -0.11
CA ILE A 49 0.86 -11.19 -1.21
C ILE A 49 -0.38 -10.39 -0.82
N ASP A 50 -0.41 -9.14 -1.26
CA ASP A 50 -1.52 -8.23 -0.97
C ASP A 50 -2.68 -8.49 -1.93
N VAL A 51 -3.75 -9.11 -1.42
CA VAL A 51 -4.98 -9.39 -2.18
C VAL A 51 -6.10 -8.46 -1.74
N VAL A 52 -6.92 -8.02 -2.68
CA VAL A 52 -8.13 -7.25 -2.43
C VAL A 52 -9.33 -8.09 -2.85
N VAL A 53 -10.19 -8.40 -1.90
CA VAL A 53 -11.41 -9.20 -2.10
C VAL A 53 -12.63 -8.37 -1.71
N ILE A 54 -13.59 -8.22 -2.63
CA ILE A 54 -14.85 -7.55 -2.34
C ILE A 54 -15.97 -8.53 -2.59
N LEU A 55 -16.79 -8.73 -1.56
CA LEU A 55 -18.02 -9.50 -1.63
C LEU A 55 -19.24 -8.55 -1.74
N ASP A 56 -20.39 -9.07 -2.10
CA ASP A 56 -21.64 -8.33 -2.08
C ASP A 56 -21.92 -7.73 -0.68
N ALA A 57 -21.71 -8.53 0.36
CA ALA A 57 -21.72 -8.12 1.75
C ALA A 57 -20.74 -9.01 2.54
N VAL A 58 -20.23 -8.54 3.67
CA VAL A 58 -19.34 -9.31 4.55
C VAL A 58 -19.92 -9.43 5.94
N SER A 59 -20.12 -10.66 6.40
CA SER A 59 -20.41 -10.98 7.77
C SER A 59 -19.17 -11.51 8.51
N PHE A 60 -19.24 -11.59 9.82
CA PHE A 60 -18.15 -12.18 10.60
C PHE A 60 -17.97 -13.69 10.30
N ASP A 61 -19.04 -14.39 9.90
CA ASP A 61 -18.95 -15.80 9.49
C ASP A 61 -18.27 -15.94 8.12
N ASP A 62 -18.45 -14.99 7.21
CA ASP A 62 -17.69 -14.94 5.95
C ASP A 62 -16.18 -14.79 6.23
N LEU A 63 -15.79 -13.98 7.21
CA LEU A 63 -14.39 -13.84 7.61
C LEU A 63 -13.82 -15.15 8.19
N LYS A 64 -14.62 -15.95 8.90
CA LYS A 64 -14.17 -17.28 9.36
C LYS A 64 -13.95 -18.24 8.19
N VAL A 65 -14.87 -18.23 7.20
CA VAL A 65 -14.74 -19.05 5.98
C VAL A 65 -13.49 -18.62 5.21
N TYR A 66 -13.31 -17.32 4.99
CA TYR A 66 -12.15 -16.76 4.32
C TYR A 66 -10.85 -17.14 5.03
N ARG A 67 -10.79 -16.99 6.36
CA ARG A 67 -9.64 -17.40 7.16
C ARG A 67 -9.30 -18.87 7.00
N SER A 68 -10.30 -19.76 7.12
CA SER A 68 -10.11 -21.21 6.93
C SER A 68 -9.60 -21.54 5.53
N MET A 69 -10.08 -20.82 4.52
CA MET A 69 -9.63 -20.94 3.14
C MET A 69 -8.14 -20.56 3.01
N ILE A 70 -7.74 -19.37 3.47
CA ILE A 70 -6.34 -18.92 3.36
C ILE A 70 -5.39 -19.81 4.17
N ASP A 71 -5.78 -20.27 5.37
CA ASP A 71 -4.97 -21.17 6.21
C ASP A 71 -4.66 -22.51 5.50
N SER A 72 -5.46 -22.91 4.50
CA SER A 72 -5.26 -24.11 3.68
C SER A 72 -4.41 -23.90 2.44
N MET A 73 -4.01 -22.68 2.15
CA MET A 73 -3.25 -22.34 0.93
C MET A 73 -1.74 -22.41 1.12
N GLU A 74 -1.03 -22.65 0.03
CA GLU A 74 0.42 -22.53 -0.01
C GLU A 74 0.85 -21.07 0.25
N CYS A 75 1.90 -20.86 1.02
CA CYS A 75 2.41 -19.56 1.43
C CYS A 75 1.37 -18.68 2.17
N HIS A 76 0.46 -19.33 2.93
CA HIS A 76 -0.59 -18.63 3.68
C HIS A 76 -0.03 -17.57 4.63
N GLU A 77 1.15 -17.76 5.19
CA GLU A 77 1.86 -16.82 6.07
C GLU A 77 2.24 -15.50 5.39
N ARG A 78 2.27 -15.48 4.05
CA ARG A 78 2.56 -14.30 3.24
C ARG A 78 1.31 -13.59 2.74
N ILE A 79 0.13 -14.20 2.92
CA ILE A 79 -1.12 -13.61 2.47
C ILE A 79 -1.46 -12.45 3.39
N CYS A 80 -1.42 -11.26 2.83
CA CYS A 80 -1.90 -10.04 3.45
C CYS A 80 -2.98 -9.47 2.54
N GLY A 81 -4.00 -8.83 3.11
CA GLY A 81 -4.99 -8.31 2.19
C GLY A 81 -6.15 -7.63 2.86
N PHE A 82 -7.02 -7.15 2.00
CA PHE A 82 -8.20 -6.40 2.36
C PHE A 82 -9.45 -7.16 1.92
N VAL A 83 -10.40 -7.35 2.84
CA VAL A 83 -11.71 -7.95 2.56
C VAL A 83 -12.80 -7.00 3.00
N SER A 84 -13.74 -6.69 2.12
CA SER A 84 -14.86 -5.79 2.42
C SER A 84 -16.12 -6.15 1.65
N GLY A 85 -17.26 -5.64 2.12
CA GLY A 85 -18.49 -5.60 1.36
C GLY A 85 -18.57 -4.38 0.46
N VAL A 86 -19.48 -4.43 -0.52
CA VAL A 86 -19.70 -3.34 -1.47
C VAL A 86 -20.19 -2.07 -0.77
N ASP A 87 -21.12 -2.21 0.17
CA ASP A 87 -21.74 -1.06 0.84
C ASP A 87 -20.75 -0.32 1.75
N GLU A 88 -19.86 -1.04 2.45
CA GLU A 88 -18.81 -0.43 3.24
C GLU A 88 -17.91 0.44 2.36
N LEU A 89 -17.49 -0.05 1.19
CA LEU A 89 -16.61 0.69 0.28
C LEU A 89 -17.30 1.92 -0.34
N HIS A 90 -18.59 1.84 -0.64
CA HIS A 90 -19.34 2.99 -1.11
C HIS A 90 -19.41 4.13 -0.07
N ASN A 91 -19.42 3.78 1.21
CA ASN A 91 -19.48 4.71 2.34
C ASN A 91 -18.10 4.98 2.98
N TRP A 92 -17.03 4.33 2.48
CA TRP A 92 -15.66 4.51 2.99
C TRP A 92 -15.18 5.96 2.84
N GLU A 93 -14.29 6.39 3.72
CA GLU A 93 -13.67 7.70 3.60
C GLU A 93 -12.86 7.78 2.28
N LYS A 94 -13.15 8.80 1.44
CA LYS A 94 -12.68 8.82 0.05
C LYS A 94 -11.17 9.02 -0.09
N SER A 95 -10.56 9.78 0.82
CA SER A 95 -9.10 9.96 0.82
C SER A 95 -8.36 8.69 1.23
N ASP A 96 -8.97 7.83 2.04
CA ASP A 96 -8.41 6.53 2.42
C ASP A 96 -8.61 5.47 1.32
N LEU A 97 -9.77 5.53 0.63
CA LEU A 97 -10.10 4.65 -0.49
C LEU A 97 -9.13 4.78 -1.69
N LEU A 98 -8.43 5.91 -1.81
CA LEU A 98 -7.51 6.20 -2.92
C LEU A 98 -6.49 5.11 -3.16
N SER A 99 -5.82 4.64 -2.10
CA SER A 99 -4.77 3.61 -2.22
C SER A 99 -5.33 2.30 -2.77
N LEU A 100 -6.50 1.91 -2.27
CA LEU A 100 -7.18 0.70 -2.75
C LEU A 100 -7.48 0.81 -4.24
N VAL A 101 -8.08 1.92 -4.68
CA VAL A 101 -8.56 2.10 -6.05
C VAL A 101 -7.43 2.29 -7.06
N LEU A 102 -6.33 2.96 -6.66
CA LEU A 102 -5.25 3.32 -7.56
C LEU A 102 -4.13 2.27 -7.65
N ASP A 103 -3.87 1.56 -6.54
CA ASP A 103 -2.74 0.61 -6.45
C ASP A 103 -3.16 -0.86 -6.66
N THR A 104 -4.44 -1.13 -6.91
CA THR A 104 -4.94 -2.49 -7.12
C THR A 104 -5.08 -2.80 -8.60
N VAL A 105 -4.48 -3.91 -9.03
CA VAL A 105 -4.61 -4.47 -10.37
C VAL A 105 -5.76 -5.49 -10.37
N PRO A 106 -6.85 -5.24 -11.12
CA PRO A 106 -8.00 -6.13 -11.16
C PRO A 106 -7.69 -7.49 -11.80
N ILE A 107 -8.28 -8.56 -11.23
CA ILE A 107 -8.32 -9.91 -11.77
C ILE A 107 -9.76 -10.28 -12.10
N ILE A 108 -10.68 -10.06 -11.15
CA ILE A 108 -12.13 -10.19 -11.35
C ILE A 108 -12.77 -8.84 -11.06
N GLY A 109 -13.73 -8.44 -11.88
CA GLY A 109 -14.52 -7.22 -11.67
C GLY A 109 -13.76 -5.94 -11.99
N SER A 110 -14.28 -4.80 -11.50
CA SER A 110 -13.70 -3.46 -11.70
C SER A 110 -13.94 -2.56 -10.49
N LEU A 111 -12.97 -1.68 -10.22
CA LEU A 111 -13.07 -0.62 -9.22
C LEU A 111 -13.50 0.74 -9.80
N ASP A 112 -13.87 0.80 -11.08
CA ASP A 112 -14.19 2.06 -11.77
C ASP A 112 -15.33 2.84 -11.12
N ASN A 113 -16.31 2.15 -10.55
CA ASN A 113 -17.42 2.83 -9.85
C ASN A 113 -16.96 3.49 -8.55
N LEU A 114 -16.03 2.87 -7.81
CA LEU A 114 -15.41 3.48 -6.63
C LEU A 114 -14.50 4.64 -7.02
N ARG A 115 -13.76 4.51 -8.11
CA ARG A 115 -12.88 5.57 -8.64
C ARG A 115 -13.65 6.84 -8.96
N LYS A 116 -14.85 6.74 -9.49
CA LYS A 116 -15.74 7.90 -9.81
C LYS A 116 -16.20 8.66 -8.57
N LEU A 117 -16.13 8.06 -7.38
CA LEU A 117 -16.52 8.69 -6.11
C LEU A 117 -15.43 9.61 -5.55
N ILE A 118 -14.22 9.53 -6.07
CA ILE A 118 -13.04 10.24 -5.57
C ILE A 118 -12.90 11.56 -6.31
N SER A 119 -12.86 12.65 -5.57
CA SER A 119 -12.66 14.02 -6.07
C SER A 119 -11.20 14.47 -5.92
N GLU A 120 -10.84 15.59 -6.58
CA GLU A 120 -9.54 16.25 -6.38
C GLU A 120 -9.31 16.68 -4.92
N GLU A 121 -10.37 17.10 -4.23
CA GLU A 121 -10.29 17.46 -2.81
C GLU A 121 -10.00 16.24 -1.91
N ASP A 122 -10.47 15.05 -2.28
CA ASP A 122 -10.13 13.81 -1.57
C ASP A 122 -8.65 13.47 -1.76
N ILE A 123 -8.10 13.69 -2.97
CA ILE A 123 -6.67 13.51 -3.24
C ILE A 123 -5.85 14.50 -2.40
N ARG A 124 -6.22 15.79 -2.40
CA ARG A 124 -5.58 16.81 -1.58
C ARG A 124 -5.60 16.44 -0.09
N ARG A 125 -6.75 16.00 0.42
CA ARG A 125 -6.92 15.57 1.81
C ARG A 125 -6.05 14.35 2.15
N ALA A 126 -5.91 13.38 1.24
CA ALA A 126 -5.05 12.23 1.43
C ALA A 126 -3.57 12.64 1.55
N VAL A 127 -3.09 13.57 0.70
CA VAL A 127 -1.73 14.12 0.79
C VAL A 127 -1.52 14.82 2.12
N LEU A 128 -2.44 15.70 2.50
CA LEU A 128 -2.35 16.47 3.74
C LEU A 128 -2.36 15.55 4.97
N THR A 129 -3.25 14.57 5.02
CA THR A 129 -3.32 13.60 6.13
C THR A 129 -2.04 12.77 6.21
N GLY A 130 -1.52 12.30 5.06
CA GLY A 130 -0.25 11.58 5.01
C GLY A 130 0.93 12.41 5.55
N ALA A 131 1.04 13.67 5.13
CA ALA A 131 2.09 14.57 5.59
C ALA A 131 1.96 14.90 7.10
N CYS A 132 0.74 15.15 7.60
CA CYS A 132 0.50 15.38 9.03
C CYS A 132 0.89 14.16 9.88
N ASN A 133 0.52 12.95 9.45
CA ASN A 133 0.86 11.73 10.14
C ASN A 133 2.38 11.49 10.15
N LEU A 134 3.07 11.73 9.03
CA LEU A 134 4.53 11.63 8.95
C LEU A 134 5.22 12.65 9.86
N TYR A 135 4.78 13.90 9.83
CA TYR A 135 5.32 14.94 10.69
C TYR A 135 5.18 14.58 12.17
N HIS A 136 3.97 14.19 12.60
CA HIS A 136 3.71 13.81 13.98
C HIS A 136 4.52 12.58 14.39
N ALA A 137 4.49 11.51 13.59
CA ALA A 137 5.17 10.26 13.92
C ALA A 137 6.70 10.42 13.93
N CYS A 138 7.26 11.22 13.01
CA CYS A 138 8.70 11.53 12.98
C CYS A 138 9.11 12.30 14.24
N SER A 139 8.37 13.36 14.58
CA SER A 139 8.61 14.14 15.81
C SER A 139 8.52 13.29 17.07
N HIS A 140 7.48 12.45 17.17
CA HIS A 140 7.30 11.53 18.30
C HIS A 140 8.43 10.51 18.39
N ASN A 141 8.84 9.93 17.26
CA ASN A 141 9.93 8.97 17.21
C ASN A 141 11.25 9.63 17.66
N PHE A 142 11.54 10.83 17.17
CA PHE A 142 12.76 11.56 17.51
C PHE A 142 12.83 11.90 19.01
N LEU A 143 11.72 12.36 19.59
CA LEU A 143 11.67 12.79 20.98
C LEU A 143 11.62 11.62 21.99
N HIS A 144 10.91 10.54 21.67
CA HIS A 144 10.52 9.51 22.62
C HIS A 144 11.05 8.12 22.28
N ALA A 145 10.63 7.53 21.15
CA ALA A 145 10.95 6.14 20.81
C ALA A 145 12.41 5.97 20.39
N ARG A 146 12.98 6.93 19.68
CA ARG A 146 14.37 6.94 19.16
C ARG A 146 14.71 5.66 18.41
N SER A 147 13.74 5.13 17.66
CA SER A 147 13.85 3.88 16.93
C SER A 147 14.21 4.14 15.48
N TYR A 148 15.35 3.60 15.04
CA TYR A 148 15.75 3.65 13.64
C TYR A 148 14.83 2.80 12.75
N GLU A 149 14.34 1.66 13.26
CA GLU A 149 13.36 0.82 12.57
C GLU A 149 12.08 1.60 12.26
N SER A 150 11.58 2.36 13.26
CA SER A 150 10.42 3.24 13.07
C SER A 150 10.70 4.31 12.00
N LEU A 151 11.90 4.90 11.98
CA LEU A 151 12.28 5.88 10.96
C LEU A 151 12.29 5.26 9.56
N VAL A 152 12.83 4.05 9.39
CA VAL A 152 12.78 3.31 8.13
C VAL A 152 11.34 3.07 7.68
N ALA A 153 10.45 2.69 8.61
CA ALA A 153 9.03 2.51 8.31
C ALA A 153 8.35 3.82 7.87
N LEU A 154 8.67 4.95 8.51
CA LEU A 154 8.17 6.27 8.12
C LEU A 154 8.60 6.67 6.70
N TYR A 155 9.84 6.40 6.30
CA TYR A 155 10.28 6.62 4.94
C TYR A 155 9.56 5.72 3.92
N LYS A 156 9.24 4.47 4.29
CA LYS A 156 8.38 3.62 3.44
C LYS A 156 6.98 4.21 3.26
N MET A 157 6.39 4.78 4.32
CA MET A 157 5.10 5.48 4.25
C MET A 157 5.19 6.77 3.42
N ALA A 158 6.28 7.52 3.54
CA ALA A 158 6.50 8.77 2.80
C ALA A 158 6.45 8.56 1.29
N ARG A 159 6.92 7.41 0.76
CA ARG A 159 6.81 7.07 -0.67
C ARG A 159 5.38 7.15 -1.20
N PHE A 160 4.42 6.72 -0.38
CA PHE A 160 3.02 6.78 -0.77
C PHE A 160 2.51 8.23 -0.79
N THR A 161 2.88 9.03 0.21
CA THR A 161 2.52 10.47 0.25
C THR A 161 3.13 11.24 -0.91
N VAL A 162 4.39 10.96 -1.29
CA VAL A 162 5.03 11.53 -2.50
C VAL A 162 4.23 11.19 -3.75
N ARG A 163 3.79 9.94 -3.91
CA ARG A 163 3.00 9.49 -5.06
C ARG A 163 1.66 10.21 -5.16
N LEU A 164 0.97 10.37 -4.03
CA LEU A 164 -0.30 11.11 -3.99
C LEU A 164 -0.08 12.62 -4.25
N LYS A 165 0.99 13.21 -3.74
CA LYS A 165 1.37 14.60 -4.03
C LYS A 165 1.63 14.81 -5.52
N HIS A 166 2.33 13.88 -6.17
CA HIS A 166 2.52 13.90 -7.61
C HIS A 166 1.19 13.79 -8.36
N LEU A 167 0.32 12.86 -7.98
CA LEU A 167 -1.03 12.75 -8.53
C LEU A 167 -1.81 14.06 -8.37
N HIS A 168 -1.81 14.66 -7.18
CA HIS A 168 -2.51 15.91 -6.91
C HIS A 168 -2.00 17.07 -7.80
N SER A 169 -0.68 17.17 -7.99
CA SER A 169 -0.09 18.26 -8.77
C SER A 169 -0.18 18.09 -10.29
N THR A 170 -0.25 16.85 -10.79
CA THR A 170 -0.17 16.56 -12.23
C THR A 170 -1.41 15.88 -12.81
N GLY A 171 -2.28 15.32 -11.97
CA GLY A 171 -3.39 14.46 -12.38
C GLY A 171 -2.96 13.05 -12.84
N ILE A 172 -1.67 12.71 -12.75
CA ILE A 172 -1.09 11.46 -13.26
C ILE A 172 -0.69 10.57 -12.08
N TYR A 173 -1.27 9.36 -12.00
CA TYR A 173 -0.84 8.36 -11.04
C TYR A 173 0.30 7.51 -11.62
N VAL A 174 1.41 7.45 -10.91
CA VAL A 174 2.59 6.65 -11.31
C VAL A 174 2.77 5.50 -10.31
N PRO A 175 2.40 4.25 -10.67
CA PRO A 175 2.44 3.12 -9.75
C PRO A 175 3.85 2.66 -9.42
N SER A 176 4.78 2.60 -10.38
CA SER A 176 6.15 2.12 -10.17
C SER A 176 7.02 3.16 -9.45
N MET A 177 7.90 2.67 -8.56
CA MET A 177 8.84 3.55 -7.85
C MET A 177 9.87 4.17 -8.79
N ALA A 178 10.37 3.40 -9.76
CA ALA A 178 11.33 3.90 -10.76
C ALA A 178 10.74 5.03 -11.60
N GLY A 179 9.52 4.85 -12.12
CA GLY A 179 8.83 5.89 -12.88
C GLY A 179 8.53 7.14 -12.03
N LEU A 180 8.20 6.95 -10.74
CA LEU A 180 7.96 8.07 -9.83
C LEU A 180 9.25 8.88 -9.57
N GLU A 181 10.38 8.21 -9.32
CA GLU A 181 11.70 8.85 -9.16
C GLU A 181 12.08 9.73 -10.36
N GLU A 182 11.71 9.33 -11.58
CA GLU A 182 11.98 10.08 -12.80
C GLU A 182 11.10 11.32 -12.98
N THR A 183 9.88 11.29 -12.45
CA THR A 183 8.86 12.32 -12.72
C THR A 183 8.74 13.40 -11.66
N VAL A 184 9.09 13.09 -10.40
CA VAL A 184 8.96 14.04 -9.29
C VAL A 184 10.08 15.07 -9.22
N ALA A 185 9.81 16.22 -8.59
CA ALA A 185 10.80 17.26 -8.32
C ALA A 185 11.94 16.75 -7.43
N SER A 186 13.11 17.44 -7.48
CA SER A 186 14.32 17.03 -6.74
C SER A 186 14.10 16.83 -5.25
N TYR A 187 13.26 17.64 -4.62
CA TYR A 187 12.99 17.56 -3.19
C TYR A 187 12.19 16.29 -2.82
N ASP A 188 11.17 15.95 -3.60
CA ASP A 188 10.41 14.71 -3.44
C ASP A 188 11.25 13.48 -3.81
N ARG A 189 12.11 13.60 -4.83
CA ARG A 189 13.06 12.56 -5.25
C ARG A 189 14.03 12.20 -4.14
N ASN A 190 14.53 13.17 -3.39
CA ASN A 190 15.40 12.92 -2.25
C ASN A 190 14.74 12.02 -1.19
N ILE A 191 13.45 12.23 -0.91
CA ILE A 191 12.68 11.34 0.01
C ILE A 191 12.61 9.91 -0.52
N LEU A 192 12.39 9.74 -1.84
CA LEU A 192 12.34 8.41 -2.46
C LEU A 192 13.70 7.71 -2.44
N GLU A 193 14.78 8.44 -2.71
CA GLU A 193 16.16 7.93 -2.68
C GLU A 193 16.57 7.50 -1.26
N ILE A 194 16.24 8.29 -0.25
CA ILE A 194 16.48 7.91 1.14
C ILE A 194 15.64 6.67 1.47
N ALA A 195 14.35 6.66 1.15
CA ALA A 195 13.45 5.53 1.42
C ALA A 195 13.91 4.20 0.77
N LYS A 196 14.65 4.28 -0.33
CA LYS A 196 15.22 3.12 -1.04
C LYS A 196 16.48 2.60 -0.36
N ASN A 197 17.30 3.49 0.18
CA ASN A 197 18.65 3.18 0.64
C ASN A 197 18.78 3.11 2.16
N ILE A 198 17.84 3.69 2.91
CA ILE A 198 17.88 3.71 4.38
C ILE A 198 17.81 2.31 4.96
N LYS A 199 18.76 1.99 5.82
CA LYS A 199 18.83 0.71 6.53
C LYS A 199 18.94 1.00 8.02
N VAL A 200 18.41 0.08 8.83
CA VAL A 200 18.57 0.17 10.29
C VAL A 200 20.05 0.17 10.64
N CYS A 201 20.48 1.15 11.40
CA CYS A 201 21.81 1.27 11.98
C CYS A 201 21.74 1.97 13.33
N ASP A 202 22.81 1.85 14.12
CA ASP A 202 22.90 2.47 15.45
C ASP A 202 23.64 3.84 15.42
N ASP A 203 23.65 4.50 14.26
CA ASP A 203 24.31 5.77 14.08
C ASP A 203 23.39 6.94 14.39
N THR A 204 23.68 7.64 15.48
CA THR A 204 22.89 8.78 15.98
C THR A 204 22.89 9.94 15.01
N GLU A 205 24.01 10.24 14.34
CA GLU A 205 24.12 11.36 13.39
C GLU A 205 23.22 11.13 12.18
N SER A 206 23.23 9.93 11.62
CA SER A 206 22.34 9.54 10.54
C SER A 206 20.88 9.56 10.97
N PHE A 207 20.56 9.13 12.20
CA PHE A 207 19.19 9.17 12.73
C PHE A 207 18.66 10.60 12.82
N GLU A 208 19.46 11.53 13.36
CA GLU A 208 19.10 12.95 13.46
C GLU A 208 18.92 13.57 12.07
N HIS A 209 19.88 13.32 11.17
CA HIS A 209 19.83 13.83 9.81
C HIS A 209 18.58 13.40 9.05
N PHE A 210 18.30 12.10 9.00
CA PHE A 210 17.12 11.59 8.28
C PHE A 210 15.81 11.99 8.96
N SER A 211 15.78 12.11 10.29
CA SER A 211 14.60 12.65 10.99
C SER A 211 14.32 14.11 10.60
N SER A 212 15.37 14.95 10.54
CA SER A 212 15.25 16.35 10.12
C SER A 212 14.73 16.45 8.68
N VAL A 213 15.34 15.72 7.74
CA VAL A 213 14.92 15.72 6.32
C VAL A 213 13.46 15.35 6.15
N LEU A 214 13.01 14.28 6.80
CA LEU A 214 11.62 13.82 6.69
C LEU A 214 10.64 14.82 7.31
N MET A 215 10.98 15.36 8.48
CA MET A 215 10.14 16.31 9.20
C MET A 215 10.00 17.63 8.42
N GLU A 216 11.10 18.17 7.88
CA GLU A 216 11.11 19.38 7.06
C GLU A 216 10.28 19.20 5.78
N TRP A 217 10.48 18.07 5.08
CA TRP A 217 9.69 17.73 3.90
C TRP A 217 8.19 17.65 4.22
N ALA A 218 7.81 16.94 5.28
CA ALA A 218 6.42 16.82 5.69
C ALA A 218 5.82 18.18 6.08
N SER A 219 6.58 19.02 6.80
CA SER A 219 6.19 20.39 7.14
C SER A 219 5.92 21.26 5.91
N ASP A 220 6.77 21.15 4.89
CA ASP A 220 6.60 21.86 3.63
C ASP A 220 5.33 21.41 2.90
N VAL A 221 5.10 20.09 2.81
CA VAL A 221 3.87 19.57 2.19
C VAL A 221 2.63 20.09 2.90
N ILE A 222 2.60 20.08 4.26
CA ILE A 222 1.47 20.60 5.05
C ILE A 222 1.17 22.08 4.74
N LYS A 223 2.21 22.88 4.46
CA LYS A 223 2.05 24.32 4.22
C LYS A 223 1.69 24.69 2.80
N THR A 224 1.93 23.78 1.83
CA THR A 224 1.85 24.10 0.40
C THR A 224 0.74 23.37 -0.34
N VAL A 225 0.22 22.29 0.18
CA VAL A 225 -0.92 21.52 -0.32
C VAL A 225 -2.21 21.98 0.39
#